data_e8f5ecf676d0f73b12bdb54687a25bf2
#
_entry.id   e8f5ecf676d0f73b12bdb54687a25bf2
#
_cell.length_a   1.000
_cell.length_b   1.000
_cell.length_c   1.000
_cell.angle_alpha   90.00
_cell.angle_beta   90.00
_cell.angle_gamma   90.00
#
_symmetry.space_group_name_H-M   'P 1'
#
loop_
_entity.id
_entity.type
_entity.pdbx_description
1 polymer ?
#
loop_
_entity_poly.entity_id
_entity_poly.type
_entity_poly.pdbx_seq_one_letter_code
_entity_poly.pdbx_strand_id
1 'polypeptide(L)'
;MPKAHRGGQGAKGSISQSHTGIKIQAVPVQGAAAPTQPRVVQNYNPYTDTDASNLIAANADAYDDPDFNYARKLYVSDATDSSGFSFSQNLNYKLDNGLALNANEQFMKDMLGNGMRPIGTDTVLFRAAHDDILKSLGIKDYTKMTEAQLQQKLVGTTMQTTSYTSWSYDKSKNPFLPGQPQGGGREVYIVNKAQSSTKMFFGAKSQAEVVTNVGTNLKISKVYFDGTYATPRLRSRSVPRIVIEVESW
;
A
#
# COMPACT_ATOMS: atom_id res chain seq x y z
N MET A 1 23.84 20.27 45.02
CA MET A 1 22.63 20.57 44.21
C MET A 1 22.79 19.94 42.84
N PRO A 2 22.07 18.87 42.52
CA PRO A 2 22.15 18.26 41.19
C PRO A 2 21.20 18.98 40.21
N LYS A 3 21.75 19.32 39.03
CA LYS A 3 20.98 19.92 37.92
C LYS A 3 20.10 18.88 37.26
N ALA A 4 18.79 19.15 37.22
CA ALA A 4 17.82 18.35 36.48
C ALA A 4 18.02 18.56 34.98
N HIS A 5 18.37 17.49 34.25
CA HIS A 5 18.25 17.44 32.80
C HIS A 5 16.76 17.22 32.44
N ARG A 6 16.13 18.25 31.90
CA ARG A 6 14.86 18.12 31.17
C ARG A 6 15.18 17.53 29.79
N GLY A 7 15.00 16.23 29.64
CA GLY A 7 14.91 15.59 28.34
C GLY A 7 13.56 15.88 27.72
N GLY A 8 13.56 16.74 26.69
CA GLY A 8 12.37 16.93 25.83
C GLY A 8 12.17 15.65 25.00
N GLN A 9 11.19 14.85 25.35
CA GLN A 9 10.69 13.80 24.46
C GLN A 9 9.85 14.49 23.38
N GLY A 10 10.50 14.74 22.24
CA GLY A 10 9.79 15.00 21.00
C GLY A 10 9.00 13.76 20.65
N ALA A 11 7.68 13.88 20.61
CA ALA A 11 6.79 12.86 20.09
C ALA A 11 7.19 12.61 18.61
N LYS A 12 7.98 11.56 18.38
CA LYS A 12 8.19 11.02 17.03
C LYS A 12 6.86 10.39 16.64
N GLY A 13 6.09 11.09 15.81
CA GLY A 13 4.94 10.52 15.15
C GLY A 13 5.40 9.26 14.40
N SER A 14 5.09 8.11 14.92
CA SER A 14 5.39 6.82 14.35
C SER A 14 4.51 6.61 13.14
N ILE A 15 5.10 6.31 12.01
CA ILE A 15 4.44 6.25 10.71
C ILE A 15 4.21 4.78 10.38
N SER A 16 2.95 4.38 10.47
CA SER A 16 2.48 3.00 10.28
C SER A 16 2.42 2.53 8.81
N GLN A 17 3.21 3.08 7.92
CA GLN A 17 3.41 2.38 6.66
C GLN A 17 4.47 1.31 6.85
N SER A 18 4.01 0.06 7.01
CA SER A 18 4.87 -1.10 7.15
C SER A 18 6.03 -1.04 6.14
N HIS A 19 7.24 -1.26 6.64
CA HIS A 19 8.46 -1.35 5.84
C HIS A 19 8.51 -2.60 4.95
N THR A 20 7.42 -3.36 4.93
CA THR A 20 7.24 -4.49 4.02
C THR A 20 6.96 -3.92 2.64
N GLY A 21 7.90 -4.11 1.73
CA GLY A 21 7.67 -3.89 0.30
C GLY A 21 6.41 -4.63 -0.12
N ILE A 22 5.70 -4.14 -1.15
CA ILE A 22 4.62 -4.94 -1.74
C ILE A 22 5.29 -6.18 -2.30
N LYS A 23 5.09 -7.34 -1.67
CA LYS A 23 5.38 -8.62 -2.29
C LYS A 23 4.18 -8.98 -3.15
N ILE A 24 4.46 -9.25 -4.40
CA ILE A 24 3.51 -9.62 -5.42
C ILE A 24 3.96 -10.94 -6.01
N GLN A 25 2.99 -11.81 -6.20
CA GLN A 25 3.19 -13.03 -6.95
C GLN A 25 2.71 -12.79 -8.37
N ALA A 26 3.59 -12.97 -9.36
CA ALA A 26 3.17 -13.03 -10.76
C ALA A 26 2.21 -14.21 -10.89
N VAL A 27 0.98 -13.94 -11.32
CA VAL A 27 0.01 -15.00 -11.62
C VAL A 27 0.19 -15.35 -13.08
N PRO A 28 0.57 -16.60 -13.43
CA PRO A 28 0.51 -17.06 -14.80
C PRO A 28 -0.94 -16.94 -15.27
N VAL A 29 -1.16 -16.34 -16.43
CA VAL A 29 -2.48 -16.29 -17.07
C VAL A 29 -2.84 -17.69 -17.51
N GLN A 30 -3.35 -18.52 -16.59
CA GLN A 30 -4.00 -19.78 -16.92
C GLN A 30 -5.48 -19.49 -17.09
N GLY A 31 -5.95 -19.39 -18.36
CA GLY A 31 -7.27 -19.78 -18.80
C GLY A 31 -8.49 -19.24 -18.05
N ALA A 32 -8.37 -18.17 -17.26
CA ALA A 32 -9.55 -17.46 -16.78
C ALA A 32 -10.20 -16.79 -17.98
N ALA A 33 -11.50 -17.05 -18.18
CA ALA A 33 -12.31 -16.37 -19.20
C ALA A 33 -11.94 -14.89 -19.17
N ALA A 34 -11.49 -14.36 -20.31
CA ALA A 34 -11.10 -12.97 -20.44
C ALA A 34 -12.22 -12.12 -19.83
N PRO A 35 -11.91 -11.24 -18.86
CA PRO A 35 -12.90 -10.31 -18.39
C PRO A 35 -13.38 -9.57 -19.62
N THR A 36 -14.67 -9.61 -19.85
CA THR A 36 -15.36 -8.91 -20.92
C THR A 36 -14.83 -7.50 -20.98
N GLN A 37 -14.06 -7.20 -22.01
CA GLN A 37 -13.43 -5.95 -22.42
C GLN A 37 -12.92 -5.04 -21.25
N PRO A 38 -11.68 -4.56 -21.31
CA PRO A 38 -11.21 -3.59 -20.31
C PRO A 38 -12.18 -2.41 -20.34
N ARG A 39 -12.92 -2.23 -19.25
CA ARG A 39 -13.72 -1.04 -19.05
C ARG A 39 -12.74 0.13 -19.06
N VAL A 40 -12.75 0.91 -20.13
CA VAL A 40 -11.96 2.13 -20.20
C VAL A 40 -12.58 3.08 -19.18
N VAL A 41 -12.07 3.06 -17.96
CA VAL A 41 -12.46 4.02 -16.94
C VAL A 41 -11.74 5.32 -17.28
N GLN A 42 -12.46 6.26 -17.87
CA GLN A 42 -11.89 7.50 -18.36
C GLN A 42 -11.69 8.56 -17.27
N ASN A 43 -12.37 8.47 -16.14
CA ASN A 43 -12.32 9.47 -15.06
C ASN A 43 -12.26 8.81 -13.69
N TYR A 44 -11.07 8.69 -13.13
CA TYR A 44 -10.91 8.39 -11.72
C TYR A 44 -11.01 9.69 -10.93
N ASN A 45 -12.01 9.79 -10.06
CA ASN A 45 -12.14 10.93 -9.18
C ASN A 45 -11.22 10.78 -7.95
N PRO A 46 -10.63 11.88 -7.48
CA PRO A 46 -9.96 11.87 -6.18
C PRO A 46 -10.95 11.47 -5.09
N TYR A 47 -10.57 10.55 -4.23
CA TYR A 47 -11.35 10.18 -3.07
C TYR A 47 -11.16 11.23 -1.97
N THR A 48 -12.23 11.58 -1.26
CA THR A 48 -12.19 12.63 -0.24
C THR A 48 -12.48 12.08 1.16
N ASP A 49 -12.20 12.87 2.20
CA ASP A 49 -12.60 12.54 3.58
C ASP A 49 -14.13 12.40 3.71
N THR A 50 -14.88 13.12 2.89
CA THR A 50 -16.35 13.01 2.84
C THR A 50 -16.78 11.67 2.25
N ASP A 51 -16.15 11.24 1.14
CA ASP A 51 -16.41 9.93 0.54
C ASP A 51 -16.10 8.80 1.52
N ALA A 52 -14.97 8.92 2.23
CA ALA A 52 -14.58 7.97 3.27
C ALA A 52 -15.62 7.89 4.40
N SER A 53 -16.08 9.05 4.87
CA SER A 53 -17.11 9.13 5.93
C SER A 53 -18.45 8.56 5.48
N ASN A 54 -18.85 8.84 4.24
CA ASN A 54 -20.09 8.31 3.65
C ASN A 54 -20.03 6.78 3.49
N LEU A 55 -18.87 6.24 3.05
CA LEU A 55 -18.73 4.79 2.90
C LEU A 55 -18.74 4.08 4.27
N ILE A 56 -18.09 4.65 5.29
CA ILE A 56 -18.15 4.12 6.66
C ILE A 56 -19.59 4.10 7.17
N ALA A 57 -20.32 5.20 7.00
CA ALA A 57 -21.71 5.30 7.41
C ALA A 57 -22.64 4.31 6.64
N ALA A 58 -22.41 4.15 5.35
CA ALA A 58 -23.16 3.21 4.52
C ALA A 58 -22.89 1.72 4.85
N ASN A 59 -21.79 1.44 5.57
CA ASN A 59 -21.39 0.10 5.98
C ASN A 59 -21.21 0.03 7.51
N ALA A 60 -22.07 0.73 8.24
CA ALA A 60 -22.01 0.78 9.71
C ALA A 60 -22.06 -0.62 10.34
N ASP A 61 -22.79 -1.56 9.73
CA ASP A 61 -22.87 -2.97 10.15
C ASP A 61 -21.48 -3.61 10.32
N ALA A 62 -20.54 -3.29 9.40
CA ALA A 62 -19.18 -3.79 9.49
C ALA A 62 -18.32 -2.94 10.43
N TYR A 63 -18.41 -1.61 10.34
CA TYR A 63 -17.55 -0.72 11.14
C TYR A 63 -17.95 -0.65 12.62
N ASP A 64 -19.20 -0.99 12.97
CA ASP A 64 -19.70 -1.11 14.33
C ASP A 64 -19.49 -2.51 14.91
N ASP A 65 -19.12 -3.50 14.08
CA ASP A 65 -18.74 -4.83 14.56
C ASP A 65 -17.51 -4.72 15.49
N PRO A 66 -17.62 -5.19 16.76
CA PRO A 66 -16.55 -5.01 17.73
C PRO A 66 -15.27 -5.76 17.38
N ASP A 67 -15.37 -6.94 16.77
CA ASP A 67 -14.23 -7.77 16.43
C ASP A 67 -13.48 -7.19 15.22
N PHE A 68 -14.21 -6.77 14.19
CA PHE A 68 -13.60 -6.06 13.06
C PHE A 68 -12.96 -4.74 13.51
N ASN A 69 -13.64 -3.97 14.35
CA ASN A 69 -13.13 -2.69 14.83
C ASN A 69 -11.87 -2.87 15.69
N TYR A 70 -11.83 -3.93 16.52
CA TYR A 70 -10.64 -4.31 17.28
C TYR A 70 -9.49 -4.70 16.33
N ALA A 71 -9.74 -5.59 15.37
CA ALA A 71 -8.75 -6.04 14.38
C ALA A 71 -8.19 -4.86 13.59
N ARG A 72 -9.04 -3.97 13.10
CA ARG A 72 -8.67 -2.78 12.35
C ARG A 72 -7.80 -1.83 13.17
N LYS A 73 -8.21 -1.53 14.42
CA LYS A 73 -7.43 -0.65 15.32
C LYS A 73 -6.06 -1.23 15.62
N LEU A 74 -5.97 -2.54 15.84
CA LEU A 74 -4.70 -3.21 16.10
C LEU A 74 -3.81 -3.20 14.85
N TYR A 75 -4.39 -3.43 13.67
CA TYR A 75 -3.65 -3.42 12.41
C TYR A 75 -3.00 -2.06 12.13
N VAL A 76 -3.69 -0.95 12.36
CA VAL A 76 -3.17 0.40 12.14
C VAL A 76 -2.40 0.98 13.33
N SER A 77 -2.28 0.21 14.41
CA SER A 77 -1.55 0.63 15.60
C SER A 77 -0.04 0.63 15.37
N ASP A 78 0.62 1.65 15.88
CA ASP A 78 2.09 1.74 15.91
C ASP A 78 2.69 1.03 17.14
N ALA A 79 1.86 0.42 18.00
CA ALA A 79 2.34 -0.35 19.13
C ALA A 79 3.19 -1.53 18.62
N THR A 80 4.40 -1.62 19.14
CA THR A 80 5.36 -2.69 18.81
C THR A 80 5.43 -3.73 19.90
N ASP A 81 5.68 -4.98 19.52
CA ASP A 81 5.98 -6.07 20.41
C ASP A 81 7.45 -6.01 20.93
N SER A 82 7.86 -7.03 21.67
CA SER A 82 9.24 -7.15 22.19
C SER A 82 10.32 -7.25 21.10
N SER A 83 9.96 -7.59 19.87
CA SER A 83 10.87 -7.61 18.72
C SER A 83 10.98 -6.26 18.00
N GLY A 84 10.18 -5.27 18.41
CA GLY A 84 10.14 -3.93 17.83
C GLY A 84 9.29 -3.83 16.56
N PHE A 85 8.50 -4.86 16.23
CA PHE A 85 7.59 -4.86 15.09
C PHE A 85 6.14 -4.62 15.54
N SER A 86 5.38 -3.87 14.74
CA SER A 86 3.95 -3.73 14.94
C SER A 86 3.21 -5.02 14.52
N PHE A 87 1.96 -5.15 14.97
CA PHE A 87 1.12 -6.28 14.58
C PHE A 87 0.99 -6.41 13.06
N SER A 88 0.74 -5.30 12.35
CA SER A 88 0.63 -5.29 10.89
C SER A 88 1.93 -5.71 10.20
N GLN A 89 3.09 -5.30 10.73
CA GLN A 89 4.39 -5.71 10.19
C GLN A 89 4.60 -7.22 10.32
N ASN A 90 4.32 -7.78 11.50
CA ASN A 90 4.46 -9.23 11.76
C ASN A 90 3.48 -10.04 10.90
N LEU A 91 2.20 -9.64 10.86
CA LEU A 91 1.18 -10.32 10.06
C LEU A 91 1.55 -10.31 8.57
N ASN A 92 1.86 -9.13 8.02
CA ASN A 92 2.23 -8.99 6.62
C ASN A 92 3.53 -9.74 6.28
N TYR A 93 4.52 -9.73 7.17
CA TYR A 93 5.74 -10.52 6.97
C TYR A 93 5.44 -12.01 6.84
N LYS A 94 4.57 -12.55 7.69
CA LYS A 94 4.17 -13.97 7.62
C LYS A 94 3.40 -14.29 6.36
N LEU A 95 2.42 -13.46 6.00
CA LEU A 95 1.64 -13.61 4.77
C LEU A 95 2.54 -13.57 3.53
N ASP A 96 3.46 -12.60 3.46
CA ASP A 96 4.40 -12.43 2.35
C ASP A 96 5.38 -13.59 2.18
N ASN A 97 5.64 -14.33 3.24
CA ASN A 97 6.58 -15.45 3.21
C ASN A 97 5.87 -16.83 3.31
N GLY A 98 4.53 -16.86 3.26
CA GLY A 98 3.76 -18.10 3.37
C GLY A 98 3.96 -18.83 4.71
N LEU A 99 4.28 -18.09 5.78
CA LEU A 99 4.49 -18.65 7.10
C LEU A 99 3.16 -18.92 7.81
N ALA A 100 3.13 -19.93 8.67
CA ALA A 100 1.94 -20.25 9.45
C ALA A 100 1.58 -19.08 10.40
N LEU A 101 0.30 -18.75 10.41
CA LEU A 101 -0.28 -17.81 11.37
C LEU A 101 -0.61 -18.57 12.67
N ASN A 102 -0.42 -17.93 13.81
CA ASN A 102 -0.98 -18.43 15.05
C ASN A 102 -2.50 -18.18 15.11
N ALA A 103 -3.19 -18.74 16.11
CA ALA A 103 -4.66 -18.64 16.21
C ALA A 103 -5.16 -17.19 16.29
N ASN A 104 -4.43 -16.31 17.00
CA ASN A 104 -4.79 -14.89 17.09
C ASN A 104 -4.58 -14.16 15.77
N GLU A 105 -3.46 -14.38 15.08
CA GLU A 105 -3.19 -13.78 13.78
C GLU A 105 -4.18 -14.27 12.72
N GLN A 106 -4.58 -15.54 12.77
CA GLN A 106 -5.60 -16.08 11.87
C GLN A 106 -6.96 -15.43 12.13
N PHE A 107 -7.38 -15.35 13.41
CA PHE A 107 -8.60 -14.66 13.80
C PHE A 107 -8.62 -13.22 13.30
N MET A 108 -7.54 -12.48 13.53
CA MET A 108 -7.42 -11.08 13.09
C MET A 108 -7.48 -10.94 11.57
N LYS A 109 -6.82 -11.83 10.83
CA LYS A 109 -6.89 -11.88 9.37
C LYS A 109 -8.32 -12.11 8.88
N ASP A 110 -9.05 -13.04 9.52
CA ASP A 110 -10.43 -13.35 9.15
C ASP A 110 -11.37 -12.17 9.44
N MET A 111 -11.23 -11.52 10.59
CA MET A 111 -12.00 -10.32 10.94
C MET A 111 -11.73 -9.17 9.98
N LEU A 112 -10.47 -8.90 9.64
CA LEU A 112 -10.12 -7.87 8.67
C LEU A 112 -10.75 -8.18 7.30
N GLY A 113 -10.61 -9.41 6.83
CA GLY A 113 -11.17 -9.83 5.53
C GLY A 113 -12.70 -9.75 5.47
N ASN A 114 -13.39 -10.18 6.54
CA ASN A 114 -14.85 -10.16 6.64
C ASN A 114 -15.42 -8.73 6.74
N GLY A 115 -14.70 -7.82 7.38
CA GLY A 115 -15.12 -6.42 7.53
C GLY A 115 -14.81 -5.53 6.33
N MET A 116 -14.03 -6.01 5.35
CA MET A 116 -13.74 -5.22 4.15
C MET A 116 -14.96 -5.02 3.27
N ARG A 117 -15.10 -3.83 2.73
CA ARG A 117 -16.19 -3.43 1.83
C ARG A 117 -15.65 -2.89 0.52
N PRO A 118 -16.39 -3.03 -0.59
CA PRO A 118 -16.05 -2.37 -1.85
C PRO A 118 -15.90 -0.85 -1.66
N ILE A 119 -14.91 -0.25 -2.32
CA ILE A 119 -14.69 1.21 -2.24
C ILE A 119 -15.85 2.04 -2.81
N GLY A 120 -16.71 1.41 -3.62
CA GLY A 120 -17.98 1.96 -4.08
C GLY A 120 -17.88 2.91 -5.28
N THR A 121 -16.73 3.48 -5.55
CA THR A 121 -16.47 4.34 -6.70
C THR A 121 -15.09 4.10 -7.26
N ASP A 122 -14.93 4.28 -8.59
CA ASP A 122 -13.61 4.20 -9.22
C ASP A 122 -12.75 5.38 -8.75
N THR A 123 -11.58 5.11 -8.18
CA THR A 123 -10.74 6.15 -7.55
C THR A 123 -9.26 5.91 -7.73
N VAL A 124 -8.47 6.91 -7.36
CA VAL A 124 -7.00 6.84 -7.39
C VAL A 124 -6.46 6.75 -5.98
N LEU A 125 -5.63 5.75 -5.74
CA LEU A 125 -4.90 5.54 -4.49
C LEU A 125 -3.40 5.65 -4.75
N PHE A 126 -2.65 6.06 -3.75
CA PHE A 126 -1.24 6.36 -3.86
C PHE A 126 -0.41 5.56 -2.84
N ARG A 127 0.74 5.05 -3.28
CA ARG A 127 1.71 4.41 -2.39
C ARG A 127 3.12 4.73 -2.82
N ALA A 128 3.99 5.03 -1.85
CA ALA A 128 5.42 5.07 -2.05
C ALA A 128 6.03 3.72 -1.65
N ALA A 129 6.90 3.17 -2.47
CA ALA A 129 7.54 1.88 -2.29
C ALA A 129 9.06 1.97 -2.52
N HIS A 130 9.78 0.98 -2.05
CA HIS A 130 11.17 0.75 -2.45
C HIS A 130 11.23 -0.07 -3.74
N ASP A 131 12.45 -0.29 -4.20
CA ASP A 131 12.71 -1.06 -5.42
C ASP A 131 12.41 -2.56 -5.30
N ASP A 132 12.04 -3.05 -4.12
CA ASP A 132 11.71 -4.46 -3.89
C ASP A 132 10.54 -4.94 -4.76
N ILE A 133 9.60 -4.04 -5.09
CA ILE A 133 8.53 -4.36 -6.03
C ILE A 133 9.08 -4.67 -7.43
N LEU A 134 10.07 -3.93 -7.90
CA LEU A 134 10.72 -4.20 -9.19
C LEU A 134 11.47 -5.51 -9.17
N LYS A 135 12.17 -5.79 -8.08
CA LYS A 135 12.90 -7.05 -7.88
C LYS A 135 11.95 -8.25 -7.86
N SER A 136 10.80 -8.13 -7.22
CA SER A 136 9.77 -9.19 -7.19
C SER A 136 9.16 -9.44 -8.58
N LEU A 137 9.19 -8.44 -9.45
CA LEU A 137 8.82 -8.54 -10.87
C LEU A 137 9.99 -8.99 -11.77
N GLY A 138 11.12 -9.41 -11.19
CA GLY A 138 12.29 -9.87 -11.92
C GLY A 138 13.18 -8.77 -12.51
N ILE A 139 12.93 -7.51 -12.15
CA ILE A 139 13.74 -6.36 -12.62
C ILE A 139 14.86 -6.08 -11.63
N LYS A 140 16.08 -6.54 -11.94
CA LYS A 140 17.24 -6.40 -11.04
C LYS A 140 18.04 -5.11 -11.29
N ASP A 141 18.17 -4.68 -12.54
CA ASP A 141 19.04 -3.57 -12.97
C ASP A 141 18.24 -2.35 -13.46
N TYR A 142 17.13 -2.03 -12.79
CA TYR A 142 16.22 -0.97 -13.21
C TYR A 142 16.90 0.41 -13.37
N THR A 143 17.97 0.67 -12.61
CA THR A 143 18.73 1.93 -12.67
C THR A 143 19.50 2.13 -13.99
N LYS A 144 19.67 1.05 -14.77
CA LYS A 144 20.33 1.06 -16.08
C LYS A 144 19.32 1.00 -17.23
N MET A 145 18.03 0.86 -16.92
CA MET A 145 16.99 0.71 -17.93
C MET A 145 16.39 2.06 -18.31
N THR A 146 16.03 2.19 -19.58
CA THR A 146 15.23 3.31 -20.06
C THR A 146 13.75 3.10 -19.69
N GLU A 147 12.97 4.17 -19.70
CA GLU A 147 11.53 4.13 -19.50
C GLU A 147 10.86 3.14 -20.47
N ALA A 148 11.22 3.19 -21.75
CA ALA A 148 10.68 2.29 -22.78
C ALA A 148 10.97 0.80 -22.48
N GLN A 149 12.17 0.50 -21.97
CA GLN A 149 12.52 -0.87 -21.57
C GLN A 149 11.70 -1.36 -20.36
N LEU A 150 11.46 -0.47 -19.39
CA LEU A 150 10.59 -0.80 -18.24
C LEU A 150 9.14 -0.97 -18.68
N GLN A 151 8.63 -0.10 -19.54
CA GLN A 151 7.29 -0.24 -20.10
C GLN A 151 7.12 -1.59 -20.83
N GLN A 152 8.04 -1.93 -21.72
CA GLN A 152 8.01 -3.19 -22.45
C GLN A 152 7.98 -4.42 -21.55
N LYS A 153 8.71 -4.35 -20.41
CA LYS A 153 8.79 -5.50 -19.48
C LYS A 153 7.62 -5.61 -18.52
N LEU A 154 7.03 -4.50 -18.13
CA LEU A 154 6.11 -4.44 -17.00
C LEU A 154 4.66 -4.21 -17.40
N VAL A 155 4.38 -3.44 -18.45
CA VAL A 155 3.00 -3.13 -18.84
C VAL A 155 2.27 -4.39 -19.29
N GLY A 156 1.07 -4.59 -18.77
CA GLY A 156 0.26 -5.78 -19.01
C GLY A 156 0.48 -6.90 -17.97
N THR A 157 1.54 -6.81 -17.14
CA THR A 157 1.77 -7.79 -16.07
C THR A 157 0.62 -7.75 -15.07
N THR A 158 0.05 -8.92 -14.79
CA THR A 158 -0.92 -9.13 -13.73
C THR A 158 -0.24 -9.74 -12.52
N MET A 159 -0.58 -9.27 -11.35
CA MET A 159 -0.01 -9.69 -10.08
C MET A 159 -1.08 -9.68 -9.01
N GLN A 160 -0.82 -10.35 -7.91
CA GLN A 160 -1.72 -10.42 -6.76
C GLN A 160 -0.94 -10.03 -5.50
N THR A 161 -1.57 -9.24 -4.62
CA THR A 161 -0.94 -8.90 -3.34
C THR A 161 -0.90 -10.12 -2.43
N THR A 162 0.24 -10.37 -1.79
CA THR A 162 0.42 -11.50 -0.86
C THR A 162 0.03 -11.14 0.57
N SER A 163 -0.06 -9.86 0.86
CA SER A 163 -0.42 -9.31 2.18
C SER A 163 -1.38 -8.13 2.05
N TYR A 164 -1.84 -7.64 3.18
CA TYR A 164 -2.61 -6.39 3.24
C TYR A 164 -1.76 -5.22 2.76
N THR A 165 -2.33 -4.38 1.91
CA THR A 165 -1.58 -3.29 1.30
C THR A 165 -2.21 -1.93 1.63
N SER A 166 -1.44 -1.09 2.32
CA SER A 166 -1.84 0.27 2.68
C SER A 166 -1.61 1.24 1.53
N TRP A 167 -2.59 2.08 1.27
CA TRP A 167 -2.59 3.16 0.28
C TRP A 167 -3.02 4.46 0.95
N SER A 168 -2.77 5.59 0.30
CA SER A 168 -3.39 6.86 0.67
C SER A 168 -4.34 7.30 -0.43
N TYR A 169 -5.54 7.75 -0.08
CA TYR A 169 -6.45 8.37 -1.03
C TYR A 169 -6.19 9.89 -1.19
N ASP A 170 -5.39 10.47 -0.32
CA ASP A 170 -4.95 11.87 -0.42
C ASP A 170 -3.43 11.94 -0.55
N LYS A 171 -2.96 12.31 -1.73
CA LYS A 171 -1.53 12.43 -2.03
C LYS A 171 -0.81 13.36 -1.06
N SER A 172 -1.46 14.42 -0.58
CA SER A 172 -0.86 15.40 0.33
C SER A 172 -0.62 14.87 1.74
N LYS A 173 -1.39 13.87 2.15
CA LYS A 173 -1.28 13.22 3.46
C LYS A 173 -0.34 12.02 3.49
N ASN A 174 0.15 11.57 2.32
CA ASN A 174 1.11 10.48 2.28
C ASN A 174 2.54 11.00 2.54
N PRO A 175 3.16 10.67 3.68
CA PRO A 175 4.42 11.28 4.09
C PRO A 175 5.61 10.85 3.22
N PHE A 176 5.45 9.81 2.41
CA PHE A 176 6.53 9.25 1.58
C PHE A 176 6.48 9.69 0.11
N LEU A 177 5.46 10.44 -0.29
CA LEU A 177 5.34 10.96 -1.65
C LEU A 177 6.20 12.22 -1.87
N PRO A 178 6.52 12.59 -3.13
CA PRO A 178 7.33 13.77 -3.42
C PRO A 178 6.71 15.03 -2.85
N GLY A 179 7.59 15.92 -2.38
CA GLY A 179 7.18 17.18 -1.75
C GLY A 179 6.76 17.06 -0.30
N GLN A 180 6.68 15.84 0.26
CA GLN A 180 6.44 15.62 1.69
C GLN A 180 7.78 15.49 2.44
N PRO A 181 7.84 15.81 3.76
CA PRO A 181 9.09 15.83 4.54
C PRO A 181 9.88 14.52 4.52
N GLN A 182 9.21 13.40 4.33
CA GLN A 182 9.82 12.06 4.28
C GLN A 182 9.81 11.46 2.86
N GLY A 183 9.32 12.20 1.88
CA GLY A 183 9.10 11.70 0.52
C GLY A 183 10.36 11.47 -0.31
N GLY A 184 11.52 11.99 0.15
CA GLY A 184 12.81 11.77 -0.51
C GLY A 184 13.35 10.34 -0.42
N GLY A 185 12.68 9.47 0.35
CA GLY A 185 13.17 8.13 0.72
C GLY A 185 12.74 6.98 -0.18
N ARG A 186 11.96 7.19 -1.25
CA ARG A 186 11.38 6.12 -2.06
C ARG A 186 11.69 6.26 -3.54
N GLU A 187 12.07 5.15 -4.16
CA GLU A 187 12.44 5.07 -5.57
C GLU A 187 11.23 4.86 -6.48
N VAL A 188 10.20 4.24 -5.95
CA VAL A 188 9.04 3.81 -6.74
C VAL A 188 7.77 4.42 -6.16
N TYR A 189 6.93 4.93 -7.05
CA TYR A 189 5.56 5.29 -6.73
C TYR A 189 4.61 4.39 -7.45
N ILE A 190 3.54 4.04 -6.75
CA ILE A 190 2.45 3.28 -7.32
C ILE A 190 1.21 4.15 -7.27
N VAL A 191 0.61 4.32 -8.43
CA VAL A 191 -0.69 4.97 -8.61
C VAL A 191 -1.69 3.86 -8.93
N ASN A 192 -2.55 3.55 -7.98
CA ASN A 192 -3.53 2.49 -8.13
C ASN A 192 -4.88 3.09 -8.55
N LYS A 193 -5.30 2.77 -9.75
CA LYS A 193 -6.65 3.04 -10.28
C LYS A 193 -7.58 1.95 -9.77
N ALA A 194 -8.06 2.14 -8.54
CA ALA A 194 -8.91 1.17 -7.87
C ALA A 194 -10.32 1.21 -8.46
N GLN A 195 -10.81 0.06 -8.93
CA GLN A 195 -12.20 -0.10 -9.34
C GLN A 195 -13.13 -0.09 -8.13
N SER A 196 -14.37 0.32 -8.35
CA SER A 196 -15.40 0.43 -7.31
C SER A 196 -15.66 -0.88 -6.53
N SER A 197 -15.31 -2.02 -7.12
CA SER A 197 -15.41 -3.36 -6.51
C SER A 197 -14.22 -3.71 -5.59
N THR A 198 -13.13 -2.94 -5.64
CA THR A 198 -11.94 -3.22 -4.83
C THR A 198 -12.28 -3.18 -3.35
N LYS A 199 -12.07 -4.30 -2.65
CA LYS A 199 -12.37 -4.42 -1.22
C LYS A 199 -11.29 -3.81 -0.37
N MET A 200 -11.69 -3.01 0.63
CA MET A 200 -10.78 -2.32 1.52
C MET A 200 -11.41 -1.99 2.88
N PHE A 201 -10.61 -1.50 3.80
CA PHE A 201 -11.06 -0.77 4.99
C PHE A 201 -10.27 0.54 5.17
N PHE A 202 -10.83 1.47 5.93
CA PHE A 202 -10.15 2.72 6.28
C PHE A 202 -9.22 2.51 7.47
N GLY A 203 -7.96 2.90 7.28
CA GLY A 203 -6.91 2.85 8.27
C GLY A 203 -6.75 4.17 9.06
N ALA A 204 -5.53 4.68 9.15
CA ALA A 204 -5.20 5.90 9.87
C ALA A 204 -5.70 7.15 9.13
N LYS A 205 -6.63 7.89 9.75
CA LYS A 205 -7.22 9.11 9.16
C LYS A 205 -6.17 10.18 8.86
N SER A 206 -5.16 10.32 9.71
CA SER A 206 -4.08 11.29 9.53
C SER A 206 -3.26 11.08 8.24
N GLN A 207 -3.27 9.87 7.71
CA GLN A 207 -2.57 9.49 6.47
C GLN A 207 -3.53 9.31 5.29
N ALA A 208 -4.82 9.60 5.47
CA ALA A 208 -5.87 9.25 4.51
C ALA A 208 -5.74 7.80 4.02
N GLU A 209 -5.50 6.89 4.99
CA GLU A 209 -5.14 5.51 4.70
C GLU A 209 -6.35 4.66 4.37
N VAL A 210 -6.20 3.86 3.33
CA VAL A 210 -7.03 2.70 3.03
C VAL A 210 -6.15 1.47 2.91
N VAL A 211 -6.67 0.33 3.34
CA VAL A 211 -5.97 -0.95 3.29
C VAL A 211 -6.75 -1.92 2.42
N THR A 212 -6.12 -2.39 1.35
CA THR A 212 -6.72 -3.41 0.47
C THR A 212 -6.43 -4.82 0.95
N ASN A 213 -7.29 -5.75 0.55
CA ASN A 213 -7.23 -7.14 0.99
C ASN A 213 -6.00 -7.89 0.47
N VAL A 214 -5.64 -8.95 1.18
CA VAL A 214 -4.77 -10.03 0.66
C VAL A 214 -5.42 -10.61 -0.59
N GLY A 215 -4.63 -10.88 -1.61
CA GLY A 215 -5.14 -11.43 -2.86
C GLY A 215 -5.78 -10.41 -3.79
N THR A 216 -5.66 -9.09 -3.52
CA THR A 216 -6.13 -8.06 -4.45
C THR A 216 -5.36 -8.18 -5.77
N ASN A 217 -6.10 -8.29 -6.87
CA ASN A 217 -5.53 -8.33 -8.20
C ASN A 217 -5.07 -6.95 -8.63
N LEU A 218 -3.90 -6.88 -9.25
CA LEU A 218 -3.32 -5.67 -9.79
C LEU A 218 -2.83 -5.94 -11.21
N LYS A 219 -3.09 -5.03 -12.15
CA LYS A 219 -2.54 -5.05 -13.50
C LYS A 219 -1.77 -3.78 -13.78
N ILE A 220 -0.54 -3.88 -14.20
CA ILE A 220 0.27 -2.73 -14.58
C ILE A 220 -0.25 -2.19 -15.91
N SER A 221 -0.74 -0.94 -15.90
CA SER A 221 -1.26 -0.26 -17.09
C SER A 221 -0.26 0.72 -17.69
N LYS A 222 0.65 1.28 -16.88
CA LYS A 222 1.65 2.24 -17.33
C LYS A 222 2.87 2.26 -16.43
N VAL A 223 4.04 2.58 -16.99
CA VAL A 223 5.27 2.86 -16.22
C VAL A 223 5.92 4.08 -16.85
N TYR A 224 6.40 5.02 -16.03
CA TYR A 224 7.10 6.21 -16.51
C TYR A 224 8.04 6.77 -15.44
N PHE A 225 8.93 7.68 -15.85
CA PHE A 225 9.81 8.38 -14.96
C PHE A 225 9.21 9.73 -14.55
N ASP A 226 9.24 10.03 -13.24
CA ASP A 226 8.80 11.30 -12.66
C ASP A 226 9.87 11.88 -11.76
N GLY A 227 10.71 12.75 -12.33
CA GLY A 227 11.80 13.37 -11.62
C GLY A 227 12.94 12.40 -11.31
N THR A 228 13.78 12.81 -10.38
CA THR A 228 14.94 12.05 -9.94
C THR A 228 14.91 11.82 -8.43
N TYR A 229 15.58 10.77 -8.03
CA TYR A 229 15.72 10.36 -6.65
C TYR A 229 17.20 10.20 -6.30
N ALA A 230 17.61 10.80 -5.20
CA ALA A 230 18.95 10.65 -4.67
C ALA A 230 18.91 10.13 -3.23
N THR A 231 19.64 9.07 -2.95
CA THR A 231 19.79 8.57 -1.59
C THR A 231 21.25 8.45 -1.18
N PRO A 232 21.51 8.46 0.13
CA PRO A 232 22.83 8.08 0.65
C PRO A 232 23.27 6.67 0.20
N ARG A 233 22.31 5.74 0.03
CA ARG A 233 22.57 4.38 -0.46
C ARG A 233 23.10 4.35 -1.89
N LEU A 234 22.73 5.31 -2.71
CA LEU A 234 23.17 5.44 -4.09
C LEU A 234 24.44 6.29 -4.26
N ARG A 235 25.16 6.57 -3.16
CA ARG A 235 26.38 7.40 -3.14
C ARG A 235 26.17 8.74 -3.87
N SER A 236 25.09 9.41 -3.58
CA SER A 236 24.68 10.70 -4.18
C SER A 236 24.41 10.67 -5.68
N ARG A 237 24.27 9.50 -6.28
CA ARG A 237 23.82 9.41 -7.68
C ARG A 237 22.32 9.67 -7.72
N SER A 238 21.94 10.57 -8.62
CA SER A 238 20.53 10.80 -8.95
C SER A 238 20.08 9.72 -9.93
N VAL A 239 19.01 9.01 -9.59
CA VAL A 239 18.39 8.00 -10.46
C VAL A 239 16.96 8.41 -10.76
N PRO A 240 16.40 8.00 -11.91
CA PRO A 240 15.00 8.26 -12.19
C PRO A 240 14.09 7.68 -11.11
N ARG A 241 13.09 8.46 -10.71
CA ARG A 241 11.98 7.96 -9.90
C ARG A 241 10.97 7.28 -10.80
N ILE A 242 10.61 6.05 -10.46
CA ILE A 242 9.72 5.23 -11.28
C ILE A 242 8.31 5.36 -10.75
N VAL A 243 7.36 5.66 -11.64
CA VAL A 243 5.93 5.60 -11.37
C VAL A 243 5.34 4.40 -12.07
N ILE A 244 4.61 3.57 -11.33
CA ILE A 244 3.89 2.41 -11.83
C ILE A 244 2.41 2.66 -11.62
N GLU A 245 1.66 2.82 -12.71
CA GLU A 245 0.20 2.84 -12.66
C GLU A 245 -0.33 1.41 -12.72
N VAL A 246 -1.19 1.07 -11.77
CA VAL A 246 -1.87 -0.22 -11.70
C VAL A 246 -3.38 -0.02 -11.67
N GLU A 247 -4.11 -1.01 -12.11
CA GLU A 247 -5.55 -1.15 -11.95
C GLU A 247 -5.79 -2.27 -10.94
N SER A 248 -6.68 -2.05 -9.94
CA SER A 248 -7.05 -3.08 -8.95
C SER A 248 -8.55 -3.41 -8.98
N TRP A 249 -8.88 -4.69 -8.72
CA TRP A 249 -10.26 -5.20 -8.63
C TRP A 249 -10.36 -6.37 -7.63
#